data_f18e74ebb1f56fac94fad5ef15796eb6
#
_entry.id   f18e74ebb1f56fac94fad5ef15796eb6
#
_cell.length_a   1.000
_cell.length_b   1.000
_cell.length_c   1.000
_cell.angle_alpha   90.00
_cell.angle_beta   90.00
_cell.angle_gamma   90.00
#
_symmetry.space_group_name_H-M   'P 1'
#
loop_
_entity.id
_entity.type
_entity.pdbx_description
1 polymer ?
#
loop_
_entity_poly.entity_id
_entity_poly.type
_entity_poly.pdbx_seq_one_letter_code
_entity_poly.pdbx_strand_id
1 'polypeptide(L)'
;MRKVYGARMGASWQHESSSRPARCTTASLDLTHQYLPGMSVIAIGGEIDRTTSPQLADYVQRVRRPGDHVVFDLTELGFMDSSGLHVLLVSAQQAAADGVRVHLAAAQGAPARLLQITNVGAHLPVYVTVEQAITAVLTATRTH
;
A
#
# COMPACT_ATOMS: atom_id res chain seq x y z
N MET A 1 -4.78 6.48 -15.66
CA MET A 1 -4.22 6.13 -15.48
C MET A 1 -4.02 5.77 -14.99
N ARG A 2 -4.22 5.75 -14.69
CA ARG A 2 -3.94 5.47 -14.16
C ARG A 2 -3.19 5.00 -14.13
N LYS A 3 -3.02 4.91 -14.22
CA LYS A 3 -2.32 4.43 -13.98
C LYS A 3 -1.38 4.06 -14.50
N VAL A 4 -0.61 4.63 -14.91
CA VAL A 4 0.43 4.37 -15.22
C VAL A 4 1.16 3.55 -14.48
N TYR A 5 1.32 3.67 -13.39
CA TYR A 5 1.84 2.58 -12.78
C TYR A 5 0.80 1.55 -12.93
N GLY A 6 -0.02 1.42 -13.48
CA GLY A 6 -0.80 0.57 -13.64
C GLY A 6 -1.61 -0.25 -13.67
N ALA A 7 -2.06 -0.20 -13.49
CA ALA A 7 -2.70 -0.80 -13.43
C ALA A 7 -3.36 -1.44 -13.70
N ARG A 8 -4.03 -1.18 -13.80
CA ARG A 8 -4.68 -1.83 -14.02
C ARG A 8 -4.78 -2.30 -14.82
N MET A 9 -4.71 -2.07 -14.81
CA MET A 9 -4.44 -2.35 -15.25
C MET A 9 -4.54 -2.87 -15.57
N GLY A 10 -4.95 -2.56 -15.60
CA GLY A 10 -4.80 -3.02 -15.70
C GLY A 10 -5.05 -3.46 -16.00
N ALA A 11 -5.51 -3.31 -16.19
CA ALA A 11 -5.57 -3.91 -16.22
C ALA A 11 -5.72 -4.39 -16.64
N SER A 12 -5.90 -4.19 -16.85
CA SER A 12 -5.80 -4.76 -17.00
C SER A 12 -5.57 -5.35 -17.19
N TRP A 13 -5.63 -5.29 -17.23
CA TRP A 13 -5.12 -6.08 -17.30
C TRP A 13 -5.59 -7.09 -17.06
N GLN A 14 -6.28 -7.14 -16.97
CA GLN A 14 -6.46 -7.97 -16.72
C GLN A 14 -6.72 -8.80 -16.84
N HIS A 15 -7.09 -9.28 -17.04
CA HIS A 15 -7.20 -10.18 -17.08
C HIS A 15 -7.30 -10.91 -17.10
N GLU A 16 -7.21 -11.08 -17.34
CA GLU A 16 -7.22 -11.87 -17.29
C GLU A 16 -7.05 -12.55 -16.85
N SER A 17 -7.30 -12.82 -16.88
CA SER A 17 -7.43 -13.51 -16.43
C SER A 17 -7.12 -14.10 -15.54
N SER A 18 -7.36 -14.31 -15.54
CA SER A 18 -7.39 -15.08 -14.63
C SER A 18 -6.23 -15.38 -14.00
N SER A 19 -5.44 -15.58 -14.43
CA SER A 19 -4.32 -15.93 -13.77
C SER A 19 -3.47 -14.78 -13.55
N ARG A 20 -3.54 -14.23 -12.45
CA ARG A 20 -2.69 -13.16 -12.03
C ARG A 20 -2.01 -13.60 -10.80
N PRO A 21 -0.87 -14.28 -10.91
CA PRO A 21 -0.24 -14.86 -9.74
C PRO A 21 0.15 -13.83 -8.67
N ALA A 22 0.31 -12.57 -9.08
CA ALA A 22 0.67 -11.53 -8.12
C ALA A 22 -0.53 -10.98 -7.37
N ARG A 23 -1.74 -11.37 -7.75
CA ARG A 23 -2.94 -10.85 -7.13
C ARG A 23 -3.46 -11.79 -6.07
N CYS A 24 -3.80 -11.25 -4.92
CA CYS A 24 -4.44 -12.00 -3.85
C CYS A 24 -5.82 -11.41 -3.63
N THR A 25 -6.87 -12.19 -3.86
CA THR A 25 -8.24 -11.73 -3.75
C THR A 25 -9.06 -12.68 -2.91
N THR A 26 -9.80 -12.12 -1.96
CA THR A 26 -10.77 -12.85 -1.16
C THR A 26 -12.11 -12.15 -1.28
N ALA A 27 -13.10 -12.61 -0.53
CA ALA A 27 -14.41 -12.01 -0.55
C ALA A 27 -14.37 -10.52 -0.19
N SER A 28 -13.45 -10.10 0.70
CA SER A 28 -13.44 -8.73 1.18
C SER A 28 -12.11 -8.01 1.04
N LEU A 29 -11.09 -8.67 0.51
CA LEU A 29 -9.76 -8.06 0.40
C LEU A 29 -9.17 -8.32 -0.97
N ASP A 30 -8.64 -7.28 -1.60
CA ASP A 30 -8.04 -7.37 -2.92
C ASP A 30 -6.66 -6.70 -2.85
N LEU A 31 -5.61 -7.46 -3.12
CA LEU A 31 -4.23 -6.99 -3.01
C LEU A 31 -3.50 -7.18 -4.32
N THR A 32 -2.84 -6.12 -4.78
CA THR A 32 -1.96 -6.19 -5.95
C THR A 32 -0.70 -5.41 -5.62
N HIS A 33 0.35 -5.61 -6.41
CA HIS A 33 1.58 -4.87 -6.21
C HIS A 33 2.28 -4.60 -7.52
N GLN A 34 3.17 -3.63 -7.49
CA GLN A 34 3.98 -3.25 -8.64
C GLN A 34 5.31 -2.72 -8.12
N TYR A 35 6.38 -3.06 -8.82
CA TYR A 35 7.71 -2.57 -8.45
C TYR A 35 8.10 -1.41 -9.35
N LEU A 36 8.56 -0.34 -8.70
CA LEU A 36 9.14 0.81 -9.37
C LEU A 36 10.56 0.98 -8.83
N PRO A 37 11.39 1.81 -9.46
CA PRO A 37 12.76 1.97 -8.97
C PRO A 37 12.80 2.39 -7.51
N GLY A 38 13.38 1.53 -6.68
CA GLY A 38 13.55 1.81 -5.26
C GLY A 38 12.30 1.71 -4.40
N MET A 39 11.20 1.18 -4.94
CA MET A 39 9.99 1.09 -4.16
C MET A 39 9.09 -0.06 -4.60
N SER A 40 8.27 -0.51 -3.67
CA SER A 40 7.18 -1.44 -3.93
C SER A 40 5.88 -0.68 -3.69
N VAL A 41 5.00 -0.67 -4.68
CA VAL A 41 3.67 -0.04 -4.55
C VAL A 41 2.68 -1.17 -4.33
N ILE A 42 2.01 -1.17 -3.19
CA ILE A 42 1.06 -2.21 -2.82
C ILE A 42 -0.32 -1.59 -2.75
N ALA A 43 -1.21 -2.03 -3.62
CA ALA A 43 -2.57 -1.51 -3.66
C ALA A 43 -3.47 -2.42 -2.84
N ILE A 44 -4.23 -1.80 -1.94
CA ILE A 44 -5.13 -2.50 -1.03
C ILE A 44 -6.54 -2.04 -1.31
N GLY A 45 -7.41 -2.97 -1.68
CA GLY A 45 -8.81 -2.67 -1.91
C GLY A 45 -9.70 -3.52 -1.01
N GLY A 46 -10.94 -3.07 -0.82
CA GLY A 46 -11.90 -3.79 -0.01
C GLY A 46 -11.89 -3.38 1.43
N GLU A 47 -11.78 -4.33 2.34
CA GLU A 47 -11.90 -4.07 3.76
C GLU A 47 -10.80 -4.78 4.54
N ILE A 48 -10.21 -4.08 5.49
CA ILE A 48 -9.23 -4.68 6.38
C ILE A 48 -9.80 -4.71 7.79
N ASP A 49 -9.97 -5.92 8.32
CA ASP A 49 -10.44 -6.13 9.69
C ASP A 49 -9.62 -7.26 10.30
N ARG A 50 -10.05 -7.76 11.45
CA ARG A 50 -9.31 -8.82 12.12
C ARG A 50 -9.21 -10.10 11.30
N THR A 51 -10.19 -10.35 10.45
CA THR A 51 -10.18 -11.59 9.66
C THR A 51 -9.30 -11.48 8.42
N THR A 52 -9.10 -10.27 7.89
CA THR A 52 -8.32 -10.08 6.67
C THR A 52 -6.92 -9.52 6.94
N SER A 53 -6.69 -8.90 8.09
CA SER A 53 -5.38 -8.31 8.36
C SER A 53 -4.22 -9.31 8.30
N PRO A 54 -4.39 -10.59 8.72
CA PRO A 54 -3.29 -11.54 8.57
C PRO A 54 -2.91 -11.78 7.12
N GLN A 55 -3.88 -11.76 6.21
CA GLN A 55 -3.60 -11.91 4.78
C GLN A 55 -2.79 -10.72 4.27
N LEU A 56 -3.14 -9.51 4.71
CA LEU A 56 -2.41 -8.33 4.33
C LEU A 56 -0.97 -8.40 4.84
N ALA A 57 -0.80 -8.75 6.11
CA ALA A 57 0.54 -8.85 6.69
C ALA A 57 1.41 -9.84 5.93
N ASP A 58 0.85 -11.00 5.61
CA ASP A 58 1.56 -12.03 4.89
C ASP A 58 1.93 -11.59 3.48
N TYR A 59 0.98 -10.92 2.80
CA TYR A 59 1.22 -10.43 1.45
C TYR A 59 2.37 -9.41 1.43
N VAL A 60 2.36 -8.47 2.37
CA VAL A 60 3.40 -7.45 2.45
C VAL A 60 4.77 -8.10 2.64
N GLN A 61 4.83 -9.10 3.54
CA GLN A 61 6.10 -9.80 3.78
C GLN A 61 6.62 -10.49 2.53
N ARG A 62 5.73 -11.07 1.74
CA ARG A 62 6.14 -11.80 0.54
C ARG A 62 6.57 -10.89 -0.60
N VAL A 63 5.92 -9.75 -0.75
CA VAL A 63 6.19 -8.91 -1.93
C VAL A 63 7.18 -7.78 -1.67
N ARG A 64 7.36 -7.40 -0.42
CA ARG A 64 8.26 -6.32 -0.06
C ARG A 64 9.70 -6.73 -0.33
N ARG A 65 10.45 -5.86 -1.00
CA ARG A 65 11.88 -6.09 -1.24
C ARG A 65 12.68 -5.30 -0.20
N PRO A 66 13.52 -5.96 0.60
CA PRO A 66 14.35 -5.24 1.57
C PRO A 66 15.18 -4.16 0.89
N GLY A 67 15.22 -2.99 1.50
CA GLY A 67 15.96 -1.87 0.92
C GLY A 67 15.12 -0.98 0.03
N ASP A 68 13.91 -1.40 -0.33
CA ASP A 68 12.99 -0.58 -1.11
C ASP A 68 11.99 0.10 -0.20
N HIS A 69 11.65 1.32 -0.52
CA HIS A 69 10.53 2.01 0.13
C HIS A 69 9.22 1.31 -0.23
N VAL A 70 8.20 1.51 0.60
CA VAL A 70 6.89 0.93 0.36
C VAL A 70 5.86 2.06 0.26
N VAL A 71 5.03 2.01 -0.78
CA VAL A 71 3.91 2.92 -0.92
C VAL A 71 2.65 2.07 -0.87
N PHE A 72 1.78 2.34 0.09
CA PHE A 72 0.48 1.69 0.15
C PHE A 72 -0.54 2.58 -0.55
N ASP A 73 -1.10 2.06 -1.64
CA ASP A 73 -2.15 2.73 -2.39
C ASP A 73 -3.50 2.32 -1.81
N LEU A 74 -4.17 3.25 -1.16
CA LEU A 74 -5.41 2.99 -0.44
C LEU A 74 -6.63 3.51 -1.19
N THR A 75 -6.48 3.75 -2.49
CA THR A 75 -7.57 4.31 -3.31
C THR A 75 -8.85 3.49 -3.22
N GLU A 76 -8.72 2.16 -3.29
CA GLU A 76 -9.88 1.27 -3.32
C GLU A 76 -10.24 0.71 -1.96
N LEU A 77 -9.60 1.18 -0.91
CA LEU A 77 -9.87 0.68 0.43
C LEU A 77 -11.10 1.37 0.99
N GLY A 78 -12.14 0.59 1.32
CA GLY A 78 -13.40 1.12 1.80
C GLY A 78 -13.53 1.12 3.31
N PHE A 79 -12.78 0.25 3.99
CA PHE A 79 -12.87 0.14 5.44
C PHE A 79 -11.56 -0.37 6.00
N MET A 80 -11.21 0.15 7.18
CA MET A 80 -10.04 -0.33 7.91
C MET A 80 -10.28 -0.09 9.39
N ASP A 81 -10.04 -1.11 10.21
CA ASP A 81 -10.09 -0.96 11.65
C ASP A 81 -8.67 -0.93 12.21
N SER A 82 -8.56 -1.02 13.54
CA SER A 82 -7.26 -0.95 14.18
C SER A 82 -6.34 -2.13 13.84
N SER A 83 -6.92 -3.27 13.43
CA SER A 83 -6.10 -4.40 12.99
C SER A 83 -5.32 -4.06 11.74
N GLY A 84 -5.99 -3.40 10.78
CA GLY A 84 -5.34 -2.96 9.57
C GLY A 84 -4.29 -1.90 9.85
N LEU A 85 -4.63 -0.94 10.69
CA LEU A 85 -3.68 0.08 11.08
C LEU A 85 -2.43 -0.52 11.70
N HIS A 86 -2.61 -1.56 12.53
CA HIS A 86 -1.49 -2.24 13.14
C HIS A 86 -0.55 -2.85 12.10
N VAL A 87 -1.10 -3.46 11.05
CA VAL A 87 -0.27 -4.02 9.98
C VAL A 87 0.55 -2.92 9.31
N LEU A 88 -0.06 -1.77 9.05
CA LEU A 88 0.66 -0.66 8.43
C LEU A 88 1.79 -0.16 9.33
N LEU A 89 1.54 -0.08 10.63
CA LEU A 89 2.56 0.38 11.57
C LEU A 89 3.70 -0.61 11.72
N VAL A 90 3.39 -1.91 11.75
CA VAL A 90 4.43 -2.94 11.81
C VAL A 90 5.28 -2.90 10.54
N SER A 91 4.63 -2.73 9.39
CA SER A 91 5.36 -2.59 8.12
C SER A 91 6.30 -1.40 8.16
N ALA A 92 5.86 -0.30 8.76
CA ALA A 92 6.70 0.89 8.89
C ALA A 92 7.92 0.64 9.77
N GLN A 93 7.74 -0.12 10.85
CA GLN A 93 8.85 -0.46 11.73
C GLN A 93 9.87 -1.33 11.01
N GLN A 94 9.39 -2.29 10.23
CA GLN A 94 10.27 -3.18 9.48
C GLN A 94 11.04 -2.41 8.41
N ALA A 95 10.37 -1.49 7.73
CA ALA A 95 11.03 -0.65 6.73
C ALA A 95 12.10 0.22 7.39
N ALA A 96 11.80 0.80 8.54
CA ALA A 96 12.77 1.64 9.24
C ALA A 96 14.01 0.84 9.62
N ALA A 97 13.86 -0.44 9.97
CA ALA A 97 15.00 -1.29 10.27
C ALA A 97 15.91 -1.48 9.06
N ASP A 98 15.36 -1.36 7.85
CA ASP A 98 16.12 -1.45 6.62
C ASP A 98 16.56 -0.09 6.09
N GLY A 99 16.28 0.98 6.81
CA GLY A 99 16.67 2.33 6.40
C GLY A 99 15.74 2.95 5.37
N VAL A 100 14.55 2.40 5.18
CA VAL A 100 13.57 2.91 4.22
C VAL A 100 12.27 3.23 4.94
N ARG A 101 11.27 3.72 4.21
CA ARG A 101 10.04 4.21 4.81
C ARG A 101 8.82 3.65 4.13
N VAL A 102 7.74 3.60 4.90
CA VAL A 102 6.40 3.31 4.39
C VAL A 102 5.68 4.63 4.17
N HIS A 103 5.00 4.75 3.04
CA HIS A 103 4.21 5.93 2.67
C HIS A 103 2.78 5.48 2.42
N LEU A 104 1.81 6.27 2.87
CA LEU A 104 0.39 5.98 2.67
C LEU A 104 -0.16 6.98 1.67
N ALA A 105 -0.99 6.51 0.74
CA ALA A 105 -1.49 7.38 -0.32
C ALA A 105 -2.96 7.14 -0.62
N ALA A 106 -3.67 8.20 -0.90
CA ALA A 106 -5.02 8.18 -1.48
C ALA A 106 -6.08 7.56 -0.55
N ALA A 107 -5.87 7.61 0.75
CA ALA A 107 -6.90 7.15 1.69
C ALA A 107 -8.11 8.08 1.60
N GLN A 108 -9.30 7.50 1.64
CA GLN A 108 -10.55 8.23 1.55
C GLN A 108 -11.54 7.65 2.56
N GLY A 109 -12.58 8.42 2.89
CA GLY A 109 -13.67 7.94 3.72
C GLY A 109 -13.21 7.44 5.08
N ALA A 110 -13.70 6.25 5.46
CA ALA A 110 -13.44 5.68 6.78
C ALA A 110 -11.95 5.45 7.04
N PRO A 111 -11.18 4.90 6.10
CA PRO A 111 -9.73 4.78 6.34
C PRO A 111 -9.05 6.12 6.59
N ALA A 112 -9.38 7.14 5.81
CA ALA A 112 -8.78 8.46 6.00
C ALA A 112 -9.11 9.02 7.38
N ARG A 113 -10.36 8.82 7.81
CA ARG A 113 -10.80 9.30 9.12
C ARG A 113 -10.04 8.59 10.24
N LEU A 114 -9.86 7.28 10.11
CA LEU A 114 -9.12 6.52 11.10
C LEU A 114 -7.68 7.02 11.21
N LEU A 115 -7.04 7.28 10.07
CA LEU A 115 -5.67 7.79 10.08
C LEU A 115 -5.60 9.15 10.77
N GLN A 116 -6.59 10.01 10.56
CA GLN A 116 -6.63 11.31 11.21
C GLN A 116 -6.84 11.19 12.72
N ILE A 117 -7.81 10.37 13.12
CA ILE A 117 -8.15 10.22 14.53
C ILE A 117 -6.97 9.65 15.32
N THR A 118 -6.24 8.73 14.74
CA THR A 118 -5.12 8.07 15.42
C THR A 118 -3.81 8.85 15.28
N ASN A 119 -3.83 9.94 14.53
CA ASN A 119 -2.65 10.79 14.34
C ASN A 119 -1.47 10.03 13.72
N VAL A 120 -1.76 9.10 12.85
CA VAL A 120 -0.73 8.28 12.21
C VAL A 120 0.19 9.14 11.35
N GLY A 121 -0.32 10.23 10.80
CA GLY A 121 0.49 11.14 9.98
C GLY A 121 1.69 11.70 10.70
N ALA A 122 1.71 11.67 12.05
CA ALA A 122 2.88 12.09 12.81
C ALA A 122 4.02 11.09 12.68
N HIS A 123 3.73 9.85 12.28
CA HIS A 123 4.72 8.78 12.20
C HIS A 123 4.94 8.27 10.77
N LEU A 124 3.94 8.41 9.92
CA LEU A 124 4.00 7.91 8.54
C LEU A 124 3.62 9.03 7.59
N PRO A 125 4.39 9.27 6.53
CA PRO A 125 3.98 10.23 5.50
C PRO A 125 2.66 9.80 4.86
N VAL A 126 1.71 10.71 4.77
CA VAL A 126 0.41 10.46 4.17
C VAL A 126 0.22 11.45 3.03
N TYR A 127 -0.16 10.94 1.86
CA TYR A 127 -0.30 11.76 0.65
C TYR A 127 -1.71 11.67 0.12
N VAL A 128 -2.15 12.72 -0.54
CA VAL A 128 -3.49 12.76 -1.13
C VAL A 128 -3.58 11.85 -2.35
N THR A 129 -2.49 11.75 -3.12
CA THR A 129 -2.49 10.90 -4.32
C THR A 129 -1.30 9.97 -4.31
N VAL A 130 -1.43 8.87 -5.06
CA VAL A 130 -0.34 7.92 -5.24
C VAL A 130 0.83 8.59 -5.95
N GLU A 131 0.55 9.44 -6.93
CA GLU A 131 1.58 10.14 -7.67
C GLU A 131 2.43 11.02 -6.75
N GLN A 132 1.80 11.69 -5.80
CA GLN A 132 2.54 12.51 -4.84
C GLN A 132 3.48 11.64 -3.99
N ALA A 133 3.00 10.47 -3.57
CA ALA A 133 3.82 9.57 -2.77
C ALA A 133 5.01 9.06 -3.58
N ILE A 134 4.77 8.65 -4.82
CA ILE A 134 5.83 8.15 -5.69
C ILE A 134 6.87 9.24 -5.93
N THR A 135 6.41 10.46 -6.22
CA THR A 135 7.31 11.59 -6.43
C THR A 135 8.17 11.85 -5.19
N ALA A 136 7.57 11.77 -4.01
CA ALA A 136 8.30 12.01 -2.78
C ALA A 136 9.40 10.97 -2.57
N VAL A 137 9.10 9.69 -2.88
CA VAL A 137 10.11 8.63 -2.76
C VAL A 137 11.24 8.85 -3.75
N LEU A 138 10.91 9.15 -5.01
CA LEU A 138 11.92 9.35 -6.03
C LEU A 138 12.80 10.55 -5.71
N THR A 139 12.20 11.63 -5.20
CA THR A 139 12.95 12.82 -4.83
C THR A 139 13.89 12.54 -3.67
N ALA A 140 13.42 11.81 -2.66
CA ALA A 140 14.24 11.47 -1.51
C ALA A 140 15.43 10.62 -1.91
N THR A 141 15.22 9.64 -2.78
CA THR A 141 16.33 8.77 -3.21
C THR A 141 17.34 9.52 -4.05
N ARG A 142 16.89 10.53 -4.80
CA ARG A 142 17.80 11.28 -5.65
C ARG A 142 18.69 12.24 -4.87
N THR A 143 18.29 12.63 -3.68
CA THR A 143 19.08 13.56 -2.87
C THR A 143 20.18 12.86 -2.08
N HIS A 144 20.22 11.56 -2.14
CA HIS A 144 21.26 10.79 -1.50
C HIS A 144 22.30 10.39 -2.51
#